data_4e6f8721e553833bc29ba3e1ab4943d9
#
_entry.id   4e6f8721e553833bc29ba3e1ab4943d9
#
_cell.length_a   1.000
_cell.length_b   1.000
_cell.length_c   1.000
_cell.angle_alpha   90.00
_cell.angle_beta   90.00
_cell.angle_gamma   90.00
#
_symmetry.space_group_name_H-M   'P 1'
#
loop_
_entity.id
_entity.type
_entity.pdbx_description
1 polymer ?
#
loop_
_entity_poly.entity_id
_entity_poly.type
_entity_poly.pdbx_seq_one_letter_code
_entity_poly.pdbx_strand_id
1 'polypeptide(L)'
;MKKLLFLLIVFFSVTFSVNAQSNTQNDLNLTPRDTLMFQYMDTYMRQLREPQYQLFPTENMWTFLKLNTVTGQIWQVQYSVDGPDYRFETILDITPRISEYFDDPICGRFTLYPTKNTYNFILLDQIDGRCWQVQWNTEPSNRGVIRIY
;
A
#
# COMPACT_ATOMS: atom_id res chain seq x y z
N MET A 1 -22.09 -22.73 -21.21
CA MET A 1 -21.34 -23.82 -20.53
C MET A 1 -20.29 -23.15 -19.64
N LYS A 2 -20.60 -23.08 -18.33
CA LYS A 2 -19.71 -22.43 -17.34
C LYS A 2 -18.68 -23.47 -16.87
N LYS A 3 -17.41 -23.28 -17.16
CA LYS A 3 -16.32 -24.10 -16.60
C LYS A 3 -16.09 -23.67 -15.17
N LEU A 4 -16.52 -24.49 -14.24
CA LEU A 4 -16.26 -24.37 -12.81
C LEU A 4 -14.81 -24.78 -12.57
N LEU A 5 -13.95 -23.81 -12.29
CA LEU A 5 -12.56 -24.07 -11.90
C LEU A 5 -12.57 -24.43 -10.42
N PHE A 6 -12.47 -25.73 -10.10
CA PHE A 6 -12.29 -26.21 -8.72
C PHE A 6 -10.86 -25.90 -8.28
N LEU A 7 -10.71 -24.87 -7.47
CA LEU A 7 -9.45 -24.60 -6.77
C LEU A 7 -9.36 -25.57 -5.60
N LEU A 8 -8.52 -26.58 -5.74
CA LEU A 8 -8.24 -27.56 -4.68
C LEU A 8 -7.35 -26.87 -3.62
N ILE A 9 -7.96 -26.34 -2.56
CA ILE A 9 -7.25 -25.84 -1.41
C ILE A 9 -6.85 -27.04 -0.57
N VAL A 10 -5.60 -27.47 -0.71
CA VAL A 10 -4.99 -28.45 0.20
C VAL A 10 -4.68 -27.76 1.51
N PHE A 11 -5.57 -27.88 2.49
CA PHE A 11 -5.27 -27.50 3.87
C PHE A 11 -4.28 -28.52 4.44
N PHE A 12 -3.02 -28.12 4.54
CA PHE A 12 -2.06 -28.79 5.37
C PHE A 12 -2.34 -28.37 6.83
N SER A 13 -3.19 -29.13 7.52
CA SER A 13 -3.34 -29.00 8.97
C SER A 13 -2.11 -29.61 9.63
N VAL A 14 -1.12 -28.77 9.96
CA VAL A 14 -0.04 -29.16 10.86
C VAL A 14 -0.58 -29.07 12.27
N THR A 15 -0.96 -30.22 12.82
CA THR A 15 -1.29 -30.34 14.24
C THR A 15 0.03 -30.26 15.02
N PHE A 16 0.28 -29.13 15.68
CA PHE A 16 1.34 -29.01 16.66
C PHE A 16 0.94 -29.73 17.94
N SER A 17 1.46 -30.96 18.16
CA SER A 17 1.47 -31.58 19.47
C SER A 17 2.60 -30.93 20.27
N VAL A 18 2.25 -30.09 21.24
CA VAL A 18 3.22 -29.54 22.19
C VAL A 18 3.57 -30.65 23.20
N ASN A 19 4.63 -31.37 22.88
CA ASN A 19 5.34 -32.13 23.91
C ASN A 19 6.54 -31.27 24.36
N ALA A 20 6.43 -30.76 25.59
CA ALA A 20 7.55 -30.12 26.25
C ALA A 20 8.59 -31.17 26.58
N GLN A 21 9.70 -31.22 25.83
CA GLN A 21 11.06 -31.51 26.30
C GLN A 21 12.02 -31.65 25.10
N SER A 22 13.17 -31.02 25.31
CA SER A 22 14.42 -31.05 24.52
C SER A 22 14.57 -30.07 23.39
N ASN A 23 15.54 -29.17 23.61
CA ASN A 23 16.22 -28.35 22.60
C ASN A 23 16.60 -29.17 21.37
N THR A 24 15.84 -29.00 20.31
CA THR A 24 16.32 -29.21 18.97
C THR A 24 15.78 -27.97 18.17
N GLN A 25 16.64 -26.98 17.98
CA GLN A 25 16.48 -26.06 16.87
C GLN A 25 16.40 -26.94 15.63
N ASN A 26 15.18 -27.22 15.18
CA ASN A 26 14.96 -27.66 13.81
C ASN A 26 15.21 -26.41 12.92
N ASP A 27 16.48 -26.14 12.65
CA ASP A 27 16.84 -25.31 11.53
C ASP A 27 16.26 -26.01 10.30
N LEU A 28 15.14 -25.49 9.81
CA LEU A 28 14.62 -25.87 8.50
C LEU A 28 15.74 -25.51 7.52
N ASN A 29 16.52 -26.52 7.11
CA ASN A 29 17.55 -26.40 6.09
C ASN A 29 16.85 -26.15 4.75
N LEU A 30 16.34 -24.89 4.59
CA LEU A 30 15.75 -24.44 3.36
C LEU A 30 16.83 -24.38 2.30
N THR A 31 16.59 -25.03 1.19
CA THR A 31 17.46 -24.86 0.02
C THR A 31 17.32 -23.42 -0.51
N PRO A 32 18.32 -22.89 -1.23
CA PRO A 32 18.20 -21.59 -1.89
C PRO A 32 16.95 -21.48 -2.77
N ARG A 33 16.52 -22.59 -3.36
CA ARG A 33 15.29 -22.67 -4.17
C ARG A 33 14.03 -22.49 -3.31
N ASP A 34 13.98 -23.11 -2.14
CA ASP A 34 12.85 -22.98 -1.21
C ASP A 34 12.73 -21.55 -0.70
N THR A 35 13.86 -20.93 -0.37
CA THR A 35 13.92 -19.52 0.05
C THR A 35 13.37 -18.59 -1.03
N LEU A 36 13.79 -18.76 -2.29
CA LEU A 36 13.28 -18.00 -3.43
C LEU A 36 11.78 -18.22 -3.63
N MET A 37 11.31 -19.45 -3.48
CA MET A 37 9.90 -19.79 -3.62
C MET A 37 9.05 -19.11 -2.53
N PHE A 38 9.50 -19.11 -1.27
CA PHE A 38 8.84 -18.42 -0.17
C PHE A 38 8.81 -16.91 -0.37
N GLN A 39 9.90 -16.29 -0.81
CA GLN A 39 9.95 -14.87 -1.13
C GLN A 39 8.99 -14.50 -2.26
N TYR A 40 8.95 -15.31 -3.32
CA TYR A 40 8.01 -15.10 -4.43
C TYR A 40 6.55 -15.22 -3.97
N MET A 41 6.22 -16.25 -3.20
CA MET A 41 4.89 -16.47 -2.64
C MET A 41 4.47 -15.31 -1.71
N ASP A 42 5.35 -14.85 -0.83
CA ASP A 42 5.06 -13.72 0.07
C ASP A 42 4.79 -12.43 -0.73
N THR A 43 5.64 -12.13 -1.71
CA THR A 43 5.45 -10.97 -2.60
C THR A 43 4.14 -11.06 -3.37
N TYR A 44 3.82 -12.22 -3.93
CA TYR A 44 2.58 -12.45 -4.66
C TYR A 44 1.35 -12.29 -3.76
N MET A 45 1.37 -12.86 -2.56
CA MET A 45 0.29 -12.76 -1.58
C MET A 45 0.08 -11.31 -1.10
N ARG A 46 1.15 -10.52 -0.97
CA ARG A 46 1.06 -9.08 -0.64
C ARG A 46 0.43 -8.29 -1.78
N GLN A 47 0.83 -8.54 -3.03
CA GLN A 47 0.22 -7.89 -4.21
C GLN A 47 -1.28 -8.17 -4.33
N LEU A 48 -1.74 -9.35 -3.90
CA LEU A 48 -3.16 -9.70 -3.89
C LEU A 48 -3.95 -9.02 -2.77
N ARG A 49 -3.30 -8.64 -1.66
CA ARG A 49 -3.96 -8.03 -0.50
C ARG A 49 -3.98 -6.51 -0.56
N GLU A 50 -2.87 -5.92 -1.00
CA GLU A 50 -2.67 -4.48 -0.96
C GLU A 50 -2.42 -3.95 -2.37
N PRO A 51 -3.34 -3.18 -2.95
CA PRO A 51 -3.17 -2.62 -4.28
C PRO A 51 -2.05 -1.59 -4.31
N GLN A 52 -1.31 -1.55 -5.43
CA GLN A 52 -0.25 -0.55 -5.63
C GLN A 52 -0.78 0.88 -5.60
N TYR A 53 -2.02 1.10 -6.07
CA TYR A 53 -2.66 2.42 -6.05
C TYR A 53 -3.98 2.35 -5.31
N GLN A 54 -4.20 3.33 -4.44
CA GLN A 54 -5.46 3.50 -3.71
C GLN A 54 -6.02 4.91 -3.89
N LEU A 55 -7.35 5.01 -3.91
CA LEU A 55 -8.07 6.27 -3.90
C LEU A 55 -8.63 6.54 -2.51
N PHE A 56 -8.35 7.73 -2.00
CA PHE A 56 -8.86 8.22 -0.72
C PHE A 56 -9.83 9.37 -0.99
N PRO A 57 -11.09 9.26 -0.57
CA PRO A 57 -12.07 10.33 -0.72
C PRO A 57 -11.67 11.53 0.13
N THR A 58 -11.96 12.73 -0.36
CA THR A 58 -11.89 13.95 0.43
C THR A 58 -13.31 14.38 0.85
N GLU A 59 -13.41 15.41 1.69
CA GLU A 59 -14.70 16.02 2.01
C GLU A 59 -15.35 16.72 0.78
N ASN A 60 -14.58 17.01 -0.26
CA ASN A 60 -15.12 17.44 -1.54
C ASN A 60 -15.54 16.22 -2.36
N MET A 61 -16.84 16.09 -2.60
CA MET A 61 -17.43 14.93 -3.29
C MET A 61 -16.84 14.65 -4.69
N TRP A 62 -16.21 15.63 -5.33
CA TRP A 62 -15.64 15.51 -6.67
C TRP A 62 -14.15 15.17 -6.67
N THR A 63 -13.50 15.19 -5.49
CA THR A 63 -12.04 15.11 -5.38
C THR A 63 -11.59 13.91 -4.56
N PHE A 64 -10.59 13.21 -5.08
CA PHE A 64 -9.91 12.10 -4.41
C PHE A 64 -8.41 12.35 -4.38
N LEU A 65 -7.72 11.76 -3.42
CA LEU A 65 -6.28 11.61 -3.46
C LEU A 65 -5.94 10.20 -3.94
N LYS A 66 -5.11 10.08 -4.98
CA LYS A 66 -4.55 8.82 -5.44
C LYS A 66 -3.17 8.66 -4.86
N LEU A 67 -2.96 7.58 -4.13
CA LEU A 67 -1.69 7.23 -3.49
C LEU A 67 -1.06 6.04 -4.20
N ASN A 68 0.24 6.13 -4.51
CA ASN A 68 1.06 4.96 -4.74
C ASN A 68 1.49 4.41 -3.39
N THR A 69 0.93 3.28 -3.00
CA THR A 69 1.16 2.65 -1.69
C THR A 69 2.55 2.08 -1.52
N VAL A 70 3.32 1.93 -2.61
CA VAL A 70 4.72 1.47 -2.59
C VAL A 70 5.67 2.62 -2.33
N THR A 71 5.47 3.77 -3.02
CA THR A 71 6.45 4.86 -3.05
C THR A 71 6.05 6.08 -2.23
N GLY A 72 4.78 6.19 -1.82
CA GLY A 72 4.25 7.35 -1.12
C GLY A 72 4.00 8.58 -2.01
N GLN A 73 4.05 8.44 -3.33
CA GLN A 73 3.70 9.48 -4.29
C GLN A 73 2.19 9.73 -4.31
N ILE A 74 1.77 10.98 -4.50
CA ILE A 74 0.37 11.39 -4.35
C ILE A 74 -0.05 12.27 -5.53
N TRP A 75 -1.25 12.01 -6.04
CA TRP A 75 -1.95 12.83 -7.04
C TRP A 75 -3.32 13.25 -6.50
N GLN A 76 -3.79 14.40 -6.94
CA GLN A 76 -5.18 14.82 -6.77
C GLN A 76 -5.95 14.43 -8.04
N VAL A 77 -7.06 13.74 -7.86
CA VAL A 77 -7.95 13.27 -8.94
C VAL A 77 -9.29 13.95 -8.77
N GLN A 78 -9.78 14.58 -9.83
CA GLN A 78 -11.12 15.14 -9.86
C GLN A 78 -11.95 14.47 -10.95
N TYR A 79 -13.16 14.07 -10.59
CA TYR A 79 -14.15 13.63 -11.57
C TYR A 79 -15.30 14.63 -11.66
N SER A 80 -16.05 14.57 -12.76
CA SER A 80 -17.23 15.41 -12.95
C SER A 80 -18.26 14.68 -13.82
N VAL A 81 -19.52 14.98 -13.58
CA VAL A 81 -20.64 14.56 -14.43
C VAL A 81 -20.98 15.60 -15.50
N ASP A 82 -20.51 16.85 -15.36
CA ASP A 82 -20.86 17.99 -16.21
C ASP A 82 -20.05 18.06 -17.50
N GLY A 83 -18.94 17.34 -17.61
CA GLY A 83 -18.13 17.29 -18.83
C GLY A 83 -16.68 16.90 -18.63
N PRO A 84 -15.95 16.63 -19.74
CA PRO A 84 -14.56 16.19 -19.69
C PRO A 84 -13.60 17.25 -19.17
N ASP A 85 -13.90 18.54 -19.38
CA ASP A 85 -13.03 19.65 -18.99
C ASP A 85 -12.84 19.80 -17.47
N TYR A 86 -13.76 19.20 -16.70
CA TYR A 86 -13.69 19.17 -15.23
C TYR A 86 -13.10 17.87 -14.67
N ARG A 87 -12.60 16.99 -15.54
CA ARG A 87 -11.97 15.72 -15.16
C ARG A 87 -10.48 15.83 -15.33
N PHE A 88 -9.74 15.72 -14.26
CA PHE A 88 -8.28 15.80 -14.32
C PHE A 88 -7.60 15.02 -13.21
N GLU A 89 -6.36 14.67 -13.48
CA GLU A 89 -5.41 14.21 -12.50
C GLU A 89 -4.23 15.21 -12.49
N THR A 90 -3.86 15.66 -11.32
CA THR A 90 -2.72 16.57 -11.14
C THR A 90 -1.80 16.08 -10.05
N ILE A 91 -0.51 16.32 -10.22
CA ILE A 91 0.52 15.97 -9.24
C ILE A 91 0.30 16.80 -7.97
N LEU A 92 0.29 16.12 -6.82
CA LEU A 92 0.38 16.76 -5.52
C LEU A 92 1.82 16.65 -5.00
N ASP A 93 2.39 15.45 -5.00
CA ASP A 93 3.80 15.20 -4.71
C ASP A 93 4.24 13.86 -5.33
N ILE A 94 5.24 13.90 -6.21
CA ILE A 94 5.81 12.72 -6.87
C ILE A 94 7.19 12.34 -6.32
N THR A 95 7.61 12.93 -5.20
CA THR A 95 8.87 12.55 -4.55
C THR A 95 8.72 11.16 -3.93
N PRO A 96 9.48 10.15 -4.40
CA PRO A 96 9.49 8.84 -3.76
C PRO A 96 10.04 8.96 -2.34
N ARG A 97 9.43 8.22 -1.40
CA ARG A 97 9.82 8.21 0.02
C ARG A 97 10.56 6.95 0.41
N ILE A 98 10.76 6.06 -0.57
CA ILE A 98 11.61 4.88 -0.45
C ILE A 98 12.90 5.11 -1.23
N SER A 99 13.97 4.41 -0.83
CA SER A 99 15.22 4.36 -1.58
C SER A 99 15.16 3.21 -2.58
N GLU A 100 15.40 3.48 -3.84
CA GLU A 100 15.46 2.44 -4.89
C GLU A 100 16.57 1.39 -4.65
N TYR A 101 17.57 1.76 -3.83
CA TYR A 101 18.75 0.91 -3.58
C TYR A 101 18.67 0.10 -2.28
N PHE A 102 17.85 0.53 -1.30
CA PHE A 102 17.86 -0.03 0.04
C PHE A 102 16.50 -0.51 0.54
N ASP A 103 15.44 -0.17 -0.16
CA ASP A 103 14.08 -0.53 0.25
C ASP A 103 13.42 -1.47 -0.75
N ASP A 104 12.87 -2.58 -0.26
CA ASP A 104 12.03 -3.43 -1.08
C ASP A 104 10.71 -2.73 -1.43
N PRO A 105 10.24 -2.83 -2.69
CA PRO A 105 8.96 -2.29 -3.08
C PRO A 105 7.82 -3.13 -2.48
N ILE A 106 7.17 -2.61 -1.44
CA ILE A 106 6.10 -3.30 -0.72
C ILE A 106 4.79 -2.56 -0.93
N CYS A 107 3.79 -3.22 -1.57
CA CYS A 107 2.44 -2.70 -1.67
C CYS A 107 1.83 -2.53 -0.27
N GLY A 108 1.09 -1.43 -0.07
CA GLY A 108 0.52 -1.11 1.24
C GLY A 108 1.50 -0.49 2.24
N ARG A 109 2.76 -0.21 1.85
CA ARG A 109 3.72 0.47 2.74
C ARG A 109 3.20 1.84 3.19
N PHE A 110 2.63 2.60 2.28
CA PHE A 110 2.10 3.93 2.56
C PHE A 110 0.58 3.93 2.60
N THR A 111 0.01 4.72 3.52
CA THR A 111 -1.43 4.95 3.61
C THR A 111 -1.74 6.39 3.99
N LEU A 112 -2.95 6.87 3.63
CA LEU A 112 -3.43 8.20 3.99
C LEU A 112 -4.52 8.11 5.05
N TYR A 113 -4.39 8.92 6.09
CA TYR A 113 -5.41 9.11 7.13
C TYR A 113 -6.05 10.48 6.99
N PRO A 114 -7.37 10.58 6.83
CA PRO A 114 -8.06 11.86 6.84
C PRO A 114 -7.94 12.51 8.21
N THR A 115 -7.85 13.83 8.24
CA THR A 115 -7.89 14.61 9.47
C THR A 115 -9.26 15.30 9.62
N LYS A 116 -9.47 15.98 10.75
CA LYS A 116 -10.66 16.83 10.90
C LYS A 116 -10.61 18.11 10.04
N ASN A 117 -9.45 18.45 9.50
CA ASN A 117 -9.32 19.56 8.55
C ASN A 117 -9.58 19.02 7.14
N THR A 118 -10.58 19.60 6.48
CA THR A 118 -11.05 19.23 5.14
C THR A 118 -9.92 19.06 4.09
N TYR A 119 -8.88 19.88 4.20
CA TYR A 119 -7.81 19.94 3.23
C TYR A 119 -6.59 19.10 3.58
N ASN A 120 -6.57 18.45 4.75
CA ASN A 120 -5.37 17.78 5.23
C ASN A 120 -5.56 16.29 5.48
N PHE A 121 -4.53 15.53 5.12
CA PHE A 121 -4.34 14.12 5.45
C PHE A 121 -2.99 13.93 6.14
N ILE A 122 -2.85 12.82 6.84
CA ILE A 122 -1.55 12.32 7.29
C ILE A 122 -1.17 11.15 6.40
N LEU A 123 -0.02 11.25 5.72
CA LEU A 123 0.62 10.11 5.06
C LEU A 123 1.48 9.41 6.09
N LEU A 124 1.30 8.10 6.22
CA LEU A 124 2.09 7.24 7.12
C LEU A 124 2.86 6.22 6.30
N ASP A 125 4.16 6.10 6.55
CA ASP A 125 4.95 4.92 6.22
C ASP A 125 4.72 3.87 7.32
N GLN A 126 4.03 2.79 6.99
CA GLN A 126 3.63 1.75 7.95
C GLN A 126 4.79 0.81 8.34
N ILE A 127 5.96 0.95 7.71
CA ILE A 127 7.15 0.13 8.01
C ILE A 127 8.05 0.85 8.99
N ASP A 128 8.39 2.12 8.75
CA ASP A 128 9.32 2.87 9.59
C ASP A 128 8.67 3.94 10.47
N GLY A 129 7.33 4.11 10.35
CA GLY A 129 6.56 5.03 11.18
C GLY A 129 6.70 6.51 10.83
N ARG A 130 7.38 6.84 9.72
CA ARG A 130 7.49 8.23 9.27
C ARG A 130 6.14 8.79 8.84
N CYS A 131 5.89 10.06 9.20
CA CYS A 131 4.65 10.76 8.87
C CYS A 131 4.90 12.04 8.10
N TRP A 132 3.92 12.41 7.26
CA TRP A 132 3.90 13.69 6.55
C TRP A 132 2.50 14.28 6.59
N GLN A 133 2.44 15.59 6.75
CA GLN A 133 1.22 16.34 6.47
C GLN A 133 1.06 16.44 4.96
N VAL A 134 -0.11 16.07 4.46
CA VAL A 134 -0.51 16.20 3.05
C VAL A 134 -1.61 17.21 2.97
N GLN A 135 -1.38 18.31 2.27
CA GLN A 135 -2.40 19.33 2.01
C GLN A 135 -2.77 19.33 0.54
N TRP A 136 -4.05 19.05 0.26
CA TRP A 136 -4.62 19.19 -1.07
C TRP A 136 -5.44 20.48 -1.15
N ASN A 137 -5.60 21.04 -2.37
CA ASN A 137 -6.42 22.22 -2.59
C ASN A 137 -6.78 22.33 -4.08
N THR A 138 -7.86 23.06 -4.39
CA THR A 138 -8.18 23.46 -5.77
C THR A 138 -7.13 24.42 -6.29
N GLU A 139 -6.65 25.33 -5.46
CA GLU A 139 -5.57 26.27 -5.77
C GLU A 139 -4.20 25.58 -5.64
N PRO A 140 -3.39 25.51 -6.74
CA PRO A 140 -2.10 24.81 -6.72
C PRO A 140 -1.10 25.33 -5.71
N SER A 141 -1.07 26.64 -5.45
CA SER A 141 -0.15 27.28 -4.49
C SER A 141 -0.35 26.83 -3.04
N ASN A 142 -1.52 26.26 -2.74
CA ASN A 142 -1.90 25.78 -1.41
C ASN A 142 -1.71 24.27 -1.25
N ARG A 143 -1.05 23.60 -2.20
CA ARG A 143 -0.77 22.15 -2.13
C ARG A 143 0.62 21.89 -1.58
N GLY A 144 0.78 20.81 -0.84
CA GLY A 144 2.09 20.43 -0.37
C GLY A 144 2.11 19.17 0.50
N VAL A 145 3.29 18.58 0.60
CA VAL A 145 3.56 17.46 1.50
C VAL A 145 4.80 17.80 2.33
N ILE A 146 4.64 17.85 3.65
CA ILE A 146 5.65 18.31 4.58
C ILE A 146 5.91 17.22 5.62
N ARG A 147 7.19 16.90 5.87
CA ARG A 147 7.60 15.93 6.89
C ARG A 147 7.19 16.40 8.29
N ILE A 148 6.65 15.48 9.10
CA ILE A 148 6.39 15.68 10.54
C ILE A 148 7.54 14.99 11.30
N TYR A 149 8.18 15.69 12.23
CA TYR A 149 9.31 15.21 13.03
C TYR A 149 8.91 14.99 14.48
#